data_09afd72b8801a9464146953b9f603cd9
#
_entry.id   09afd72b8801a9464146953b9f603cd9
#
_cell.length_a   1.000
_cell.length_b   1.000
_cell.length_c   1.000
_cell.angle_alpha   90.00
_cell.angle_beta   90.00
_cell.angle_gamma   90.00
#
_symmetry.space_group_name_H-M   'P 1'
#
loop_
_entity.id
_entity.type
_entity.pdbx_description
1 polymer ?
#
loop_
_entity_poly.entity_id
_entity_poly.type
_entity_poly.pdbx_seq_one_letter_code
_entity_poly.pdbx_strand_id
1 'polypeptide(L)'
;MTTSLTSETPIVYVVDDDASVRESLSSLMRSAGMAVEVFASPFDFLAKEKLGDLSCLVLDVRMPSLDGLALQQRMTTLGVEIPIIFITGHGDVPVAVRAMKAGAIDFLNKPFDDTDLLNAIAVALLRVSTTVNERTELASLRQRFDTLTPREKQ
;
A
#
# COMPACT_ATOMS: atom_id res chain seq x y z
N MET A 1 -10.96 -1.83 -23.46
CA MET A 1 -10.65 -1.87 -22.84
C MET A 1 -10.79 -1.31 -22.01
N THR A 2 -11.27 -1.32 -21.68
CA THR A 2 -11.29 -0.78 -20.97
C THR A 2 -10.48 -0.41 -20.59
N THR A 3 -10.39 -0.43 -20.96
CA THR A 3 -9.55 -0.06 -20.90
C THR A 3 -8.76 0.62 -20.03
N SER A 4 -8.90 1.72 -19.73
CA SER A 4 -8.13 2.44 -18.77
C SER A 4 -8.00 1.72 -17.45
N LEU A 5 -9.00 1.02 -17.04
CA LEU A 5 -8.96 0.24 -15.81
C LEU A 5 -7.98 -0.89 -15.88
N THR A 6 -8.02 -1.59 -17.01
CA THR A 6 -7.20 -2.76 -17.19
C THR A 6 -5.76 -2.40 -17.51
N SER A 7 -5.54 -1.15 -17.93
CA SER A 7 -4.21 -0.71 -18.32
C SER A 7 -3.36 -0.24 -17.15
N GLU A 8 -3.97 0.01 -15.99
CA GLU A 8 -3.20 0.49 -14.85
C GLU A 8 -2.39 -0.63 -14.22
N THR A 9 -1.07 -0.49 -14.27
CA THR A 9 -0.16 -1.46 -13.67
C THR A 9 -0.05 -1.18 -12.19
N PRO A 10 -0.27 -2.19 -11.32
CA PRO A 10 -0.06 -1.99 -9.90
C PRO A 10 1.40 -1.64 -9.62
N ILE A 11 1.61 -0.78 -8.65
CA ILE A 11 2.96 -0.44 -8.22
C ILE A 11 3.14 -0.78 -6.74
N VAL A 12 4.25 -1.43 -6.43
CA VAL A 12 4.62 -1.77 -5.06
C VAL A 12 5.79 -0.90 -4.66
N TYR A 13 5.60 -0.13 -3.62
CA TYR A 13 6.68 0.65 -3.02
C TYR A 13 7.33 -0.20 -1.94
N VAL A 14 8.66 -0.21 -1.92
CA VAL A 14 9.44 -0.99 -0.93
C VAL A 14 10.35 -0.03 -0.19
N VAL A 15 10.22 0.00 1.13
CA VAL A 15 11.11 0.78 1.99
C VAL A 15 11.84 -0.17 2.91
N ASP A 16 13.13 -0.35 2.70
CA ASP A 16 13.99 -1.23 3.46
C ASP A 16 15.42 -0.72 3.33
N ASP A 17 16.15 -0.63 4.42
CA ASP A 17 17.52 -0.13 4.40
C ASP A 17 18.53 -1.16 3.87
N ASP A 18 18.14 -2.42 3.73
CA ASP A 18 19.01 -3.49 3.23
C ASP A 18 18.91 -3.58 1.71
N ALA A 19 20.02 -3.31 1.03
CA ALA A 19 20.07 -3.33 -0.44
C ALA A 19 19.71 -4.69 -1.02
N SER A 20 20.14 -5.80 -0.39
CA SER A 20 19.83 -7.12 -0.92
C SER A 20 18.35 -7.45 -0.81
N VAL A 21 17.68 -6.99 0.25
CA VAL A 21 16.23 -7.14 0.37
C VAL A 21 15.53 -6.34 -0.73
N ARG A 22 15.96 -5.10 -0.96
CA ARG A 22 15.37 -4.26 -2.01
C ARG A 22 15.51 -4.92 -3.37
N GLU A 23 16.70 -5.45 -3.70
CA GLU A 23 16.92 -6.11 -4.98
C GLU A 23 16.06 -7.36 -5.13
N SER A 24 16.02 -8.17 -4.10
CA SER A 24 15.24 -9.41 -4.09
C SER A 24 13.77 -9.13 -4.30
N LEU A 25 13.22 -8.16 -3.57
CA LEU A 25 11.81 -7.80 -3.70
C LEU A 25 11.52 -7.16 -5.05
N SER A 26 12.43 -6.35 -5.56
CA SER A 26 12.29 -5.75 -6.88
C SER A 26 12.17 -6.82 -7.96
N SER A 27 13.04 -7.82 -7.92
CA SER A 27 12.99 -8.94 -8.86
C SER A 27 11.69 -9.71 -8.76
N LEU A 28 11.24 -9.99 -7.53
CA LEU A 28 10.01 -10.72 -7.30
C LEU A 28 8.81 -9.97 -7.87
N MET A 29 8.73 -8.67 -7.61
CA MET A 29 7.59 -7.87 -8.09
C MET A 29 7.56 -7.82 -9.61
N ARG A 30 8.72 -7.63 -10.25
CA ARG A 30 8.79 -7.61 -11.71
C ARG A 30 8.36 -8.95 -12.29
N SER A 31 8.80 -10.05 -11.68
CA SER A 31 8.42 -11.39 -12.16
C SER A 31 6.92 -11.63 -12.04
N ALA A 32 6.27 -10.95 -11.13
CA ALA A 32 4.83 -11.05 -10.94
C ALA A 32 4.04 -10.03 -11.77
N GLY A 33 4.71 -9.27 -12.64
CA GLY A 33 4.04 -8.34 -13.53
C GLY A 33 3.70 -7.00 -12.91
N MET A 34 4.30 -6.67 -11.78
CA MET A 34 4.03 -5.41 -11.10
C MET A 34 5.20 -4.44 -11.26
N ALA A 35 4.89 -3.15 -11.28
CA ALA A 35 5.91 -2.12 -11.16
C ALA A 35 6.39 -2.07 -9.72
N VAL A 36 7.64 -1.68 -9.52
CA VAL A 36 8.21 -1.59 -8.19
C VAL A 36 9.11 -0.36 -8.10
N GLU A 37 9.04 0.32 -6.98
CA GLU A 37 9.93 1.44 -6.71
C GLU A 37 10.47 1.23 -5.30
N VAL A 38 11.81 1.27 -5.14
CA VAL A 38 12.47 0.94 -3.89
C VAL A 38 13.10 2.18 -3.28
N PHE A 39 13.12 2.22 -1.96
CA PHE A 39 13.67 3.34 -1.18
C PHE A 39 14.52 2.78 -0.06
N ALA A 40 15.67 3.39 0.16
CA ALA A 40 16.59 2.98 1.22
C ALA A 40 16.21 3.59 2.57
N SER A 41 15.39 4.62 2.57
CA SER A 41 14.99 5.29 3.80
C SER A 41 13.53 5.74 3.74
N PRO A 42 12.87 5.83 4.90
CA PRO A 42 11.50 6.33 4.95
C PRO A 42 11.37 7.78 4.49
N PHE A 43 12.43 8.57 4.69
CA PHE A 43 12.40 9.97 4.27
C PHE A 43 12.37 10.10 2.76
N ASP A 44 13.10 9.23 2.05
CA ASP A 44 13.07 9.21 0.59
C ASP A 44 11.67 8.90 0.07
N PHE A 45 10.99 7.97 0.73
CA PHE A 45 9.62 7.63 0.36
C PHE A 45 8.67 8.81 0.63
N LEU A 46 8.81 9.46 1.79
CA LEU A 46 7.96 10.61 2.13
C LEU A 46 8.18 11.80 1.21
N ALA A 47 9.35 11.89 0.59
CA ALA A 47 9.65 12.97 -0.34
C ALA A 47 8.95 12.80 -1.69
N LYS A 48 8.40 11.62 -1.96
CA LYS A 48 7.69 11.39 -3.21
C LYS A 48 6.38 12.15 -3.21
N GLU A 49 6.18 12.97 -4.23
CA GLU A 49 5.05 13.89 -4.26
C GLU A 49 3.71 13.20 -4.50
N LYS A 50 3.72 12.15 -5.31
CA LYS A 50 2.47 11.49 -5.67
C LYS A 50 2.66 9.99 -5.76
N LEU A 51 1.81 9.25 -5.07
CA LEU A 51 1.78 7.80 -5.13
C LEU A 51 0.78 7.34 -6.19
N GLY A 52 1.04 6.17 -6.75
CA GLY A 52 0.10 5.58 -7.70
C GLY A 52 -1.23 5.25 -7.04
N ASP A 53 -2.31 5.32 -7.82
CA ASP A 53 -3.64 5.03 -7.29
C ASP A 53 -3.81 3.56 -6.92
N LEU A 54 -3.25 2.66 -7.72
CA LEU A 54 -3.28 1.23 -7.42
C LEU A 54 -1.91 0.82 -6.90
N SER A 55 -1.71 0.97 -5.60
CA SER A 55 -0.40 0.76 -5.00
C SER A 55 -0.49 0.23 -3.58
N CYS A 56 0.61 -0.34 -3.12
CA CYS A 56 0.79 -0.73 -1.73
C CYS A 56 2.24 -0.53 -1.32
N LEU A 57 2.48 -0.57 -0.02
CA LEU A 57 3.80 -0.33 0.56
C LEU A 57 4.25 -1.56 1.34
N VAL A 58 5.42 -2.07 0.99
CA VAL A 58 6.12 -3.10 1.78
C VAL A 58 7.17 -2.38 2.60
N LEU A 59 7.06 -2.46 3.91
CA LEU A 59 7.78 -1.58 4.81
C LEU A 59 8.50 -2.37 5.88
N ASP A 60 9.82 -2.20 5.96
CA ASP A 60 10.62 -2.78 7.04
C ASP A 60 10.31 -2.04 8.34
N VAL A 61 10.11 -2.80 9.42
CA VAL A 61 9.86 -2.21 10.72
C VAL A 61 11.11 -1.52 11.28
N ARG A 62 12.25 -2.17 11.15
CA ARG A 62 13.47 -1.68 11.80
C ARG A 62 14.41 -1.00 10.83
N MET A 63 14.42 0.32 10.90
CA MET A 63 15.33 1.16 10.12
C MET A 63 16.00 2.18 11.03
N PRO A 64 17.26 2.56 10.74
CA PRO A 64 18.02 3.40 11.67
C PRO A 64 17.43 4.78 11.92
N SER A 65 16.90 5.42 10.90
CA SER A 65 16.51 6.83 11.01
C SER A 65 15.08 7.03 11.49
N LEU A 66 14.18 6.15 11.07
CA LEU A 66 12.76 6.23 11.44
C LEU A 66 12.19 4.84 11.25
N ASP A 67 11.67 4.22 12.30
CA ASP A 67 11.15 2.86 12.15
C ASP A 67 9.82 2.86 11.40
N GLY A 68 9.43 1.65 10.96
CA GLY A 68 8.25 1.49 10.13
C GLY A 68 6.95 1.90 10.81
N LEU A 69 6.84 1.67 12.13
CA LEU A 69 5.65 2.09 12.86
C LEU A 69 5.54 3.60 12.93
N ALA A 70 6.67 4.27 13.13
CA ALA A 70 6.69 5.73 13.14
C ALA A 70 6.34 6.29 11.76
N LEU A 71 6.81 5.65 10.70
CA LEU A 71 6.44 6.05 9.34
C LEU A 71 4.94 5.88 9.12
N GLN A 72 4.38 4.74 9.53
CA GLN A 72 2.95 4.48 9.42
C GLN A 72 2.14 5.58 10.10
N GLN A 73 2.54 5.95 11.31
CA GLN A 73 1.87 6.99 12.07
C GLN A 73 1.99 8.35 11.40
N ARG A 74 3.17 8.66 10.87
CA ARG A 74 3.38 9.93 10.17
C ARG A 74 2.53 10.02 8.91
N MET A 75 2.42 8.92 8.17
CA MET A 75 1.58 8.89 6.98
C MET A 75 0.11 9.11 7.31
N THR A 76 -0.35 8.50 8.39
CA THR A 76 -1.73 8.71 8.86
C THR A 76 -1.96 10.19 9.18
N THR A 77 -1.02 10.82 9.87
CA THR A 77 -1.10 12.24 10.20
C THR A 77 -1.13 13.12 8.95
N LEU A 78 -0.37 12.73 7.92
CA LEU A 78 -0.31 13.47 6.67
C LEU A 78 -1.48 13.19 5.73
N GLY A 79 -2.36 12.27 6.11
CA GLY A 79 -3.49 11.90 5.27
C GLY A 79 -3.13 11.02 4.09
N VAL A 80 -1.98 10.37 4.13
CA VAL A 80 -1.55 9.45 3.07
C VAL A 80 -2.17 8.09 3.33
N GLU A 81 -3.04 7.67 2.44
CA GLU A 81 -3.72 6.38 2.54
C GLU A 81 -3.13 5.40 1.54
N ILE A 82 -2.40 4.43 2.04
CA ILE A 82 -1.84 3.36 1.23
C ILE A 82 -1.80 2.11 2.11
N PRO A 83 -2.20 0.94 1.58
CA PRO A 83 -2.11 -0.28 2.37
C PRO A 83 -0.65 -0.65 2.62
N ILE A 84 -0.37 -1.07 3.84
CA ILE A 84 0.99 -1.36 4.29
C ILE A 84 1.10 -2.83 4.68
N ILE A 85 2.15 -3.48 4.16
CA ILE A 85 2.56 -4.81 4.57
C ILE A 85 3.92 -4.66 5.24
N PHE A 86 3.98 -4.97 6.53
CA PHE A 86 5.23 -4.88 7.26
C PHE A 86 6.07 -6.13 7.07
N ILE A 87 7.38 -5.95 6.98
CA ILE A 87 8.33 -7.05 7.01
C ILE A 87 9.34 -6.77 8.12
N THR A 88 9.83 -7.82 8.77
CA THR A 88 10.82 -7.66 9.84
C THR A 88 11.69 -8.90 9.98
N GLY A 89 12.96 -8.68 10.30
CA GLY A 89 13.86 -9.76 10.65
C GLY A 89 13.73 -10.20 12.10
N HIS A 90 13.01 -9.44 12.92
CA HIS A 90 12.81 -9.73 14.34
C HIS A 90 11.35 -9.67 14.69
N GLY A 91 10.70 -10.84 14.67
CA GLY A 91 9.31 -10.94 15.05
C GLY A 91 9.09 -10.48 16.48
N ASP A 92 8.16 -9.55 16.66
CA ASP A 92 7.82 -8.98 17.94
C ASP A 92 6.31 -8.85 17.98
N VAL A 93 5.67 -9.68 18.81
CA VAL A 93 4.21 -9.74 18.85
C VAL A 93 3.57 -8.40 19.21
N PRO A 94 4.04 -7.67 20.24
CA PRO A 94 3.46 -6.34 20.52
C PRO A 94 3.57 -5.37 19.34
N VAL A 95 4.69 -5.38 18.61
CA VAL A 95 4.86 -4.53 17.44
C VAL A 95 3.88 -4.93 16.33
N ALA A 96 3.74 -6.24 16.09
CA ALA A 96 2.80 -6.73 15.10
C ALA A 96 1.36 -6.33 15.44
N VAL A 97 0.98 -6.46 16.70
CA VAL A 97 -0.35 -6.08 17.15
C VAL A 97 -0.59 -4.59 16.91
N ARG A 98 0.38 -3.74 17.25
CA ARG A 98 0.25 -2.30 17.04
C ARG A 98 0.11 -1.96 15.56
N ALA A 99 0.91 -2.61 14.71
CA ALA A 99 0.86 -2.39 13.27
C ALA A 99 -0.51 -2.77 12.72
N MET A 100 -1.03 -3.91 13.10
CA MET A 100 -2.33 -4.39 12.63
C MET A 100 -3.47 -3.53 13.15
N LYS A 101 -3.42 -3.10 14.40
CA LYS A 101 -4.43 -2.19 14.96
C LYS A 101 -4.43 -0.85 14.25
N ALA A 102 -3.29 -0.40 13.76
CA ALA A 102 -3.18 0.85 13.02
C ALA A 102 -3.56 0.69 11.55
N GLY A 103 -3.99 -0.49 11.13
CA GLY A 103 -4.55 -0.70 9.80
C GLY A 103 -3.66 -1.42 8.80
N ALA A 104 -2.52 -1.98 9.23
CA ALA A 104 -1.66 -2.72 8.31
C ALA A 104 -2.41 -3.94 7.73
N ILE A 105 -2.08 -4.28 6.50
CA ILE A 105 -2.68 -5.43 5.83
C ILE A 105 -2.13 -6.73 6.41
N ASP A 106 -0.82 -6.77 6.64
CA ASP A 106 -0.16 -7.98 7.12
C ASP A 106 1.18 -7.63 7.74
N PHE A 107 1.76 -8.61 8.41
CA PHE A 107 3.03 -8.48 9.11
C PHE A 107 3.79 -9.78 8.93
N LEU A 108 4.85 -9.77 8.15
CA LEU A 108 5.60 -10.97 7.78
C LEU A 108 7.00 -10.96 8.40
N ASN A 109 7.43 -12.11 8.91
CA ASN A 109 8.78 -12.27 9.44
C ASN A 109 9.72 -12.76 8.35
N LYS A 110 10.91 -12.20 8.29
CA LYS A 110 11.99 -12.68 7.41
C LYS A 110 12.64 -13.91 8.06
N PRO A 111 12.98 -14.95 7.31
CA PRO A 111 12.65 -15.13 5.90
C PRO A 111 11.19 -15.53 5.73
N PHE A 112 10.57 -14.99 4.69
CA PHE A 112 9.19 -15.34 4.35
C PHE A 112 9.16 -15.97 2.96
N ASP A 113 8.10 -16.74 2.70
CA ASP A 113 7.89 -17.30 1.38
C ASP A 113 7.43 -16.20 0.41
N ASP A 114 7.92 -16.25 -0.82
CA ASP A 114 7.48 -15.32 -1.86
C ASP A 114 5.97 -15.35 -2.01
N THR A 115 5.38 -16.55 -1.91
CA THR A 115 3.93 -16.73 -2.02
C THR A 115 3.19 -15.95 -0.94
N ASP A 116 3.68 -15.97 0.29
CA ASP A 116 3.04 -15.25 1.40
C ASP A 116 3.04 -13.74 1.15
N LEU A 117 4.16 -13.22 0.68
CA LEU A 117 4.26 -11.81 0.36
C LEU A 117 3.35 -11.43 -0.81
N LEU A 118 3.38 -12.22 -1.88
CA LEU A 118 2.55 -11.95 -3.05
C LEU A 118 1.07 -12.02 -2.71
N ASN A 119 0.67 -12.94 -1.84
CA ASN A 119 -0.72 -13.01 -1.38
C ASN A 119 -1.11 -11.78 -0.57
N ALA A 120 -0.24 -11.31 0.31
CA ALA A 120 -0.49 -10.11 1.08
C ALA A 120 -0.63 -8.88 0.17
N ILE A 121 0.23 -8.79 -0.84
CA ILE A 121 0.17 -7.70 -1.83
C ILE A 121 -1.13 -7.78 -2.61
N ALA A 122 -1.55 -8.97 -3.02
CA ALA A 122 -2.81 -9.15 -3.73
C ALA A 122 -3.99 -8.66 -2.91
N VAL A 123 -4.03 -8.99 -1.62
CA VAL A 123 -5.07 -8.52 -0.71
C VAL A 123 -5.05 -7.00 -0.61
N ALA A 124 -3.85 -6.42 -0.48
CA ALA A 124 -3.69 -4.98 -0.37
C ALA A 124 -4.22 -4.26 -1.62
N LEU A 125 -3.83 -4.75 -2.79
CA LEU A 125 -4.24 -4.14 -4.05
C LEU A 125 -5.74 -4.31 -4.29
N LEU A 126 -6.30 -5.42 -3.88
CA LEU A 126 -7.73 -5.65 -3.98
C LEU A 126 -8.51 -4.66 -3.13
N ARG A 127 -8.03 -4.37 -1.93
CA ARG A 127 -8.67 -3.36 -1.06
C ARG A 127 -8.65 -1.98 -1.69
N VAL A 128 -7.54 -1.59 -2.28
CA VAL A 128 -7.43 -0.29 -2.97
C VAL A 128 -8.41 -0.23 -4.12
N SER A 129 -8.45 -1.29 -4.93
CA SER A 129 -9.34 -1.37 -6.08
C SER A 129 -10.80 -1.26 -5.64
N THR A 130 -11.19 -1.96 -4.59
CA THR A 130 -12.55 -1.91 -4.04
C THR A 130 -12.88 -0.50 -3.56
N THR A 131 -11.96 0.14 -2.82
CA THR A 131 -12.17 1.48 -2.33
C THR A 131 -12.33 2.49 -3.45
N VAL A 132 -11.50 2.39 -4.49
CA VAL A 132 -11.58 3.25 -5.66
C VAL A 132 -12.93 3.06 -6.36
N ASN A 133 -13.35 1.82 -6.53
CA ASN A 133 -14.66 1.52 -7.15
C ASN A 133 -15.81 2.08 -6.35
N GLU A 134 -15.76 1.94 -5.02
CA GLU A 134 -16.80 2.49 -4.16
C GLU A 134 -16.87 4.01 -4.27
N ARG A 135 -15.73 4.68 -4.29
CA ARG A 135 -15.69 6.13 -4.46
C ARG A 135 -16.26 6.54 -5.80
N THR A 136 -15.94 5.81 -6.84
CA THR A 136 -16.47 6.08 -8.18
C THR A 136 -17.98 5.90 -8.22
N GLU A 137 -18.49 4.84 -7.61
CA GLU A 137 -19.94 4.60 -7.54
C GLU A 137 -20.66 5.72 -6.80
N LEU A 138 -20.11 6.14 -5.67
CA LEU A 138 -20.68 7.25 -4.90
C LEU A 138 -20.70 8.53 -5.73
N ALA A 139 -19.63 8.82 -6.43
CA ALA A 139 -19.56 10.01 -7.28
C ALA A 139 -20.61 9.95 -8.39
N SER A 140 -20.79 8.77 -9.00
CA SER A 140 -21.81 8.57 -10.02
C SER A 140 -23.21 8.77 -9.47
N LEU A 141 -23.48 8.22 -8.29
CA LEU A 141 -24.77 8.39 -7.63
C LEU A 141 -25.06 9.85 -7.32
N ARG A 142 -24.07 10.56 -6.82
CA ARG A 142 -24.20 11.98 -6.51
C ARG A 142 -24.52 12.78 -7.76
N GLN A 143 -23.86 12.48 -8.87
CA GLN A 143 -24.14 13.14 -10.13
C GLN A 143 -25.57 12.90 -10.60
N ARG A 144 -26.06 11.68 -10.44
CA ARG A 144 -27.44 11.36 -10.78
C ARG A 144 -28.42 12.18 -9.95
N PHE A 145 -28.17 12.23 -8.65
CA PHE A 145 -29.04 13.00 -7.77
C PHE A 145 -28.98 14.49 -8.08
N ASP A 146 -27.81 15.00 -8.45
CA ASP A 146 -27.66 16.40 -8.80
C ASP A 146 -28.37 16.77 -10.08
N THR A 147 -28.59 15.81 -10.99
CA THR A 147 -29.33 16.04 -12.21
C THR A 147 -30.85 15.87 -12.05
N LEU A 148 -31.28 15.34 -10.92
CA LEU A 148 -32.69 15.19 -10.60
C LEU A 148 -33.23 16.48 -9.98
N THR A 149 -34.54 16.58 -9.90
CA THR A 149 -35.18 17.71 -9.23
C THR A 149 -34.84 17.65 -7.72
N PRO A 150 -34.79 18.78 -7.04
CA PRO A 150 -34.49 18.77 -5.60
C PRO A 150 -35.40 17.86 -4.78
N ARG A 151 -36.64 17.75 -5.17
CA ARG A 151 -37.59 16.88 -4.48
C ARG A 151 -37.14 15.42 -4.48
N GLU A 152 -36.54 14.97 -5.54
CA GLU A 152 -36.11 13.59 -5.67
C GLU A 152 -34.86 13.26 -4.88
N LYS A 153 -34.12 14.26 -4.48
CA LYS A 153 -32.94 14.07 -3.63
C LYS A 153 -33.31 13.67 -2.21
N GLN A 154 -34.49 13.95 -1.82
CA GLN A 154 -34.96 13.61 -0.48
C GLN A 154 -35.41 12.16 -0.42
#